data_71b8298fea7daae5a3396403a730808d
#
_entry.id   71b8298fea7daae5a3396403a730808d
#
_cell.length_a   1.000
_cell.length_b   1.000
_cell.length_c   1.000
_cell.angle_alpha   90.00
_cell.angle_beta   90.00
_cell.angle_gamma   90.00
#
_symmetry.space_group_name_H-M   'P 1'
#
loop_
_entity.id
_entity.type
_entity.pdbx_description
1 polymer ?
#
loop_
_entity_poly.entity_id
_entity_poly.type
_entity_poly.pdbx_seq_one_letter_code
_entity_poly.pdbx_strand_id
1 'polypeptide(L)'
;MQHNDIAEKYPQLMENVLLILHELQKNNSQNYLTEEDLIWVADYLNVTYGQIYGLATYYTLFSLKPRGRHIIRVCRSPVCQMIGAGRIFDQIKRILNLNIGETTYDGLFTLEATECIGQCDRAPCLSVDDAIYGGVEPSGIEAILKINKRLK
;
A
#
# COMPACT_ATOMS: atom_id res chain seq x y z
N MET A 1 -14.28 9.60 6.85
CA MET A 1 -13.83 9.95 8.20
C MET A 1 -13.27 11.33 8.12
N GLN A 2 -13.71 12.21 8.98
CA GLN A 2 -13.30 13.60 8.91
C GLN A 2 -12.04 13.81 9.76
N HIS A 3 -11.28 14.84 9.47
CA HIS A 3 -10.06 15.20 10.19
C HIS A 3 -10.27 15.31 11.72
N ASN A 4 -11.48 15.66 12.16
CA ASN A 4 -11.83 15.75 13.59
C ASN A 4 -11.69 14.43 14.35
N ASP A 5 -12.11 13.30 13.75
CA ASP A 5 -12.01 11.97 14.39
C ASP A 5 -10.55 11.57 14.61
N ILE A 6 -9.67 11.99 13.67
CA ILE A 6 -8.23 11.73 13.76
C ILE A 6 -7.58 12.62 14.82
N ALA A 7 -8.01 13.90 14.90
CA ALA A 7 -7.51 14.83 15.93
C ALA A 7 -7.88 14.38 17.36
N GLU A 8 -9.05 13.77 17.54
CA GLU A 8 -9.44 13.19 18.83
C GLU A 8 -8.61 11.95 19.21
N LYS A 9 -8.22 11.15 18.19
CA LYS A 9 -7.49 9.89 18.37
C LYS A 9 -5.99 10.10 18.61
N TYR A 10 -5.40 11.06 17.93
CA TYR A 10 -3.96 11.31 17.95
C TYR A 10 -3.66 12.71 18.47
N PRO A 11 -2.99 12.85 19.65
CA PRO A 11 -2.53 14.15 20.15
C PRO A 11 -1.65 14.88 19.13
N GLN A 12 -1.69 16.22 19.19
CA GLN A 12 -0.93 17.14 18.33
C GLN A 12 0.58 17.09 18.63
N LEU A 13 1.18 15.93 18.36
CA LEU A 13 2.60 15.66 18.57
C LEU A 13 3.22 15.13 17.29
N MET A 14 4.44 15.60 16.96
CA MET A 14 5.14 15.19 15.73
C MET A 14 5.42 13.68 15.68
N GLU A 15 5.54 13.01 16.81
CA GLU A 15 5.71 11.56 16.90
C GLU A 15 4.52 10.78 16.32
N ASN A 16 3.34 11.39 16.24
CA ASN A 16 2.13 10.79 15.69
C ASN A 16 1.98 10.97 14.17
N VAL A 17 2.86 11.73 13.52
CA VAL A 17 2.71 12.12 12.11
C VAL A 17 2.50 10.92 11.17
N LEU A 18 3.27 9.85 11.33
CA LEU A 18 3.14 8.66 10.48
C LEU A 18 1.83 7.91 10.73
N LEU A 19 1.36 7.87 11.98
CA LEU A 19 0.09 7.24 12.34
C LEU A 19 -1.09 8.03 11.76
N ILE A 20 -1.03 9.35 11.84
CA ILE A 20 -2.03 10.27 11.27
C ILE A 20 -2.10 10.09 9.74
N LEU A 21 -0.96 10.16 9.06
CA LEU A 21 -0.89 9.96 7.60
C LEU A 21 -1.40 8.58 7.18
N HIS A 22 -1.05 7.53 7.95
CA HIS A 22 -1.53 6.17 7.68
C HIS A 22 -3.05 6.06 7.82
N GLU A 23 -3.62 6.64 8.86
CA GLU A 23 -5.06 6.63 9.09
C GLU A 23 -5.81 7.41 8.00
N LEU A 24 -5.32 8.59 7.61
CA LEU A 24 -5.87 9.37 6.49
C LEU A 24 -5.88 8.57 5.21
N GLN A 25 -4.73 7.96 4.85
CA GLN A 25 -4.62 7.16 3.64
C GLN A 25 -5.56 5.95 3.66
N LYS A 26 -5.66 5.24 4.80
CA LYS A 26 -6.51 4.06 4.98
C LYS A 26 -8.00 4.40 4.85
N ASN A 27 -8.40 5.59 5.29
CA ASN A 27 -9.78 6.07 5.23
C ASN A 27 -10.17 6.62 3.85
N ASN A 28 -9.20 6.85 2.97
CA ASN A 28 -9.46 7.24 1.59
C ASN A 28 -9.80 6.01 0.75
N SER A 29 -10.94 6.03 0.06
CA SER A 29 -11.41 4.92 -0.77
C SER A 29 -10.47 4.50 -1.90
N GLN A 30 -9.56 5.40 -2.28
CA GLN A 30 -8.52 5.18 -3.28
C GLN A 30 -7.11 5.04 -2.67
N ASN A 31 -7.00 4.79 -1.37
CA ASN A 31 -5.76 4.47 -0.66
C ASN A 31 -4.60 5.45 -0.92
N TYR A 32 -4.86 6.76 -0.95
CA TYR A 32 -3.82 7.79 -1.14
C TYR A 32 -4.08 9.00 -0.24
N LEU A 33 -3.06 9.82 -0.05
CA LEU A 33 -3.11 11.09 0.66
C LEU A 33 -3.39 12.21 -0.35
N THR A 34 -4.43 12.99 -0.11
CA THR A 34 -4.74 14.19 -0.90
C THR A 34 -3.86 15.36 -0.48
N GLU A 35 -3.76 16.37 -1.33
CA GLU A 35 -3.07 17.62 -0.97
C GLU A 35 -3.73 18.28 0.26
N GLU A 36 -5.05 18.24 0.34
CA GLU A 36 -5.83 18.74 1.47
C GLU A 36 -5.47 18.03 2.79
N ASP A 37 -5.26 16.70 2.74
CA ASP A 37 -4.82 15.93 3.90
C ASP A 37 -3.44 16.38 4.37
N LEU A 38 -2.49 16.60 3.45
CA LEU A 38 -1.14 17.05 3.79
C LEU A 38 -1.13 18.45 4.39
N ILE A 39 -1.94 19.37 3.83
CA ILE A 39 -2.10 20.73 4.37
C ILE A 39 -2.69 20.65 5.78
N TRP A 40 -3.76 19.89 5.95
CA TRP A 40 -4.40 19.72 7.26
C TRP A 40 -3.43 19.15 8.31
N VAL A 41 -2.63 18.14 7.97
CA VAL A 41 -1.64 17.57 8.90
C VAL A 41 -0.56 18.59 9.26
N ALA A 42 -0.11 19.39 8.30
CA ALA A 42 0.88 20.45 8.52
C ALA A 42 0.35 21.48 9.52
N ASP A 43 -0.87 21.97 9.30
CA ASP A 43 -1.53 22.93 10.19
C ASP A 43 -1.79 22.31 11.56
N TYR A 44 -2.30 21.07 11.61
CA TYR A 44 -2.60 20.37 12.85
C TYR A 44 -1.35 20.17 13.73
N LEU A 45 -0.23 19.79 13.14
CA LEU A 45 1.03 19.57 13.86
C LEU A 45 1.88 20.83 14.02
N ASN A 46 1.43 21.98 13.49
CA ASN A 46 2.16 23.26 13.48
C ASN A 46 3.57 23.14 12.87
N VAL A 47 3.63 22.50 11.69
CA VAL A 47 4.84 22.32 10.89
C VAL A 47 4.63 22.81 9.47
N THR A 48 5.69 22.88 8.65
CA THR A 48 5.54 23.30 7.26
C THR A 48 4.97 22.19 6.38
N TYR A 49 4.21 22.56 5.35
CA TYR A 49 3.75 21.63 4.31
C TYR A 49 4.90 20.82 3.72
N GLY A 50 6.06 21.46 3.45
CA GLY A 50 7.24 20.78 2.90
C GLY A 50 7.76 19.65 3.78
N GLN A 51 7.65 19.75 5.11
CA GLN A 51 8.03 18.68 6.03
C GLN A 51 7.10 17.47 5.89
N ILE A 52 5.78 17.71 5.85
CA ILE A 52 4.79 16.63 5.70
C ILE A 52 4.89 15.99 4.31
N TYR A 53 5.00 16.80 3.25
CA TYR A 53 5.21 16.33 1.88
C TYR A 53 6.49 15.49 1.76
N GLY A 54 7.59 15.94 2.39
CA GLY A 54 8.85 15.21 2.43
C GLY A 54 8.71 13.84 3.10
N LEU A 55 7.98 13.75 4.22
CA LEU A 55 7.68 12.46 4.87
C LEU A 55 6.81 11.57 3.99
N ALA A 56 5.73 12.10 3.42
CA ALA A 56 4.82 11.33 2.57
C ALA A 56 5.49 10.79 1.31
N THR A 57 6.48 11.50 0.75
CA THR A 57 7.25 11.04 -0.42
C THR A 57 8.44 10.14 -0.07
N TYR A 58 8.97 10.24 1.14
CA TYR A 58 10.07 9.41 1.61
C TYR A 58 9.63 7.97 1.92
N TYR A 59 8.51 7.81 2.60
CA TYR A 59 8.00 6.49 2.98
C TYR A 59 7.18 5.87 1.86
N THR A 60 7.65 4.77 1.27
CA THR A 60 6.99 4.05 0.18
C THR A 60 5.62 3.46 0.52
N LEU A 61 5.27 3.43 1.82
CA LEU A 61 3.94 3.05 2.30
C LEU A 61 2.87 4.05 1.86
N PHE A 62 3.24 5.34 1.76
CA PHE A 62 2.33 6.40 1.37
C PHE A 62 2.27 6.57 -0.15
N SER A 63 1.13 7.03 -0.63
CA SER A 63 0.91 7.39 -2.02
C SER A 63 0.25 8.75 -2.11
N LEU A 64 0.74 9.58 -3.01
CA LEU A 64 0.12 10.86 -3.38
C LEU A 64 -0.71 10.76 -4.66
N LYS A 65 -0.85 9.53 -5.19
CA LYS A 65 -1.66 9.25 -6.38
C LYS A 65 -2.73 8.24 -6.04
N PRO A 66 -3.93 8.37 -6.61
CA PRO A 66 -4.99 7.39 -6.44
C PRO A 66 -4.52 5.97 -6.75
N ARG A 67 -4.90 5.03 -5.90
CA ARG A 67 -4.65 3.59 -6.06
C ARG A 67 -5.96 2.83 -6.11
N GLY A 68 -5.89 1.56 -6.41
CA GLY A 68 -7.03 0.67 -6.35
C GLY A 68 -7.49 0.41 -4.92
N ARG A 69 -8.67 -0.17 -4.82
CA ARG A 69 -9.26 -0.57 -3.55
C ARG A 69 -8.39 -1.58 -2.79
N HIS A 70 -7.75 -2.49 -3.53
CA HIS A 70 -6.84 -3.50 -2.99
C HIS A 70 -5.43 -3.27 -3.52
N ILE A 71 -4.45 -3.27 -2.64
CA ILE A 71 -3.04 -3.09 -2.99
C ILE A 71 -2.33 -4.44 -2.91
N ILE A 72 -1.87 -4.92 -4.07
CA ILE A 72 -1.07 -6.15 -4.18
C ILE A 72 0.40 -5.74 -4.10
N ARG A 73 1.11 -6.18 -3.07
CA ARG A 73 2.55 -5.93 -2.91
C ARG A 73 3.32 -7.23 -3.02
N VAL A 74 4.16 -7.36 -4.04
CA VAL A 74 5.03 -8.52 -4.21
C VAL A 74 6.43 -8.17 -3.72
N CYS A 75 6.96 -9.00 -2.84
CA CYS A 75 8.29 -8.82 -2.26
C CYS A 75 9.38 -8.95 -3.34
N ARG A 76 10.25 -7.93 -3.46
CA ARG A 76 11.39 -7.91 -4.39
C ARG A 76 12.74 -8.12 -3.71
N SER A 77 12.76 -8.49 -2.43
CA SER A 77 14.04 -8.74 -1.73
C SER A 77 14.79 -9.93 -2.32
N PRO A 78 16.12 -10.00 -2.13
CA PRO A 78 16.97 -11.02 -2.76
C PRO A 78 16.46 -12.45 -2.57
N VAL A 79 16.02 -12.82 -1.36
CA VAL A 79 15.51 -14.18 -1.07
C VAL A 79 14.28 -14.49 -1.92
N CYS A 80 13.28 -13.62 -1.97
CA CYS A 80 12.09 -13.81 -2.78
C CYS A 80 12.40 -13.85 -4.28
N GLN A 81 13.33 -12.99 -4.75
CA GLN A 81 13.77 -12.99 -6.15
C GLN A 81 14.45 -14.32 -6.54
N MET A 82 15.35 -14.83 -5.71
CA MET A 82 16.05 -16.09 -5.95
C MET A 82 15.09 -17.30 -6.01
N ILE A 83 14.01 -17.27 -5.22
CA ILE A 83 13.02 -18.37 -5.15
C ILE A 83 11.92 -18.23 -6.20
N GLY A 84 11.77 -17.05 -6.84
CA GLY A 84 10.90 -16.90 -8.00
C GLY A 84 9.84 -15.82 -7.93
N ALA A 85 10.03 -14.74 -7.15
CA ALA A 85 9.12 -13.61 -7.12
C ALA A 85 8.88 -12.97 -8.49
N GLY A 86 9.86 -13.02 -9.40
CA GLY A 86 9.71 -12.59 -10.79
C GLY A 86 8.55 -13.29 -11.51
N ARG A 87 8.41 -14.61 -11.34
CA ARG A 87 7.30 -15.39 -11.93
C ARG A 87 5.94 -14.98 -11.36
N ILE A 88 5.90 -14.57 -10.07
CA ILE A 88 4.69 -14.06 -9.43
C ILE A 88 4.29 -12.73 -10.07
N PHE A 89 5.24 -11.78 -10.21
CA PHE A 89 4.98 -10.52 -10.92
C PHE A 89 4.45 -10.75 -12.32
N ASP A 90 5.10 -11.61 -13.11
CA ASP A 90 4.70 -11.87 -14.50
C ASP A 90 3.29 -12.47 -14.58
N GLN A 91 2.94 -13.35 -13.66
CA GLN A 91 1.61 -13.94 -13.62
C GLN A 91 0.54 -12.91 -13.25
N ILE A 92 0.79 -12.06 -12.24
CA ILE A 92 -0.15 -11.00 -11.84
C ILE A 92 -0.32 -10.01 -13.00
N LYS A 93 0.77 -9.55 -13.63
CA LYS A 93 0.73 -8.66 -14.79
C LYS A 93 -0.12 -9.23 -15.91
N ARG A 94 0.02 -10.53 -16.18
CA ARG A 94 -0.75 -11.21 -17.22
C ARG A 94 -2.25 -11.29 -16.89
N ILE A 95 -2.58 -11.65 -15.65
CA ILE A 95 -3.99 -11.81 -15.23
C ILE A 95 -4.71 -10.48 -15.19
N LEU A 96 -4.07 -9.44 -14.63
CA LEU A 96 -4.68 -8.13 -14.43
C LEU A 96 -4.43 -7.16 -15.60
N ASN A 97 -3.56 -7.53 -16.56
CA ASN A 97 -3.14 -6.73 -17.71
C ASN A 97 -2.65 -5.33 -17.29
N LEU A 98 -1.70 -5.29 -16.35
CA LEU A 98 -1.12 -4.03 -15.84
C LEU A 98 0.35 -4.21 -15.48
N ASN A 99 1.08 -3.10 -15.38
CA ASN A 99 2.47 -3.07 -14.94
C ASN A 99 2.57 -2.74 -13.44
N ILE A 100 3.80 -2.84 -12.91
CA ILE A 100 4.09 -2.42 -11.54
C ILE A 100 3.85 -0.91 -11.41
N GLY A 101 3.14 -0.50 -10.37
CA GLY A 101 2.74 0.88 -10.12
C GLY A 101 1.41 1.28 -10.78
N GLU A 102 0.78 0.38 -11.54
CA GLU A 102 -0.48 0.66 -12.21
C GLU A 102 -1.68 0.08 -11.45
N THR A 103 -2.85 0.67 -11.71
CA THR A 103 -4.14 0.26 -11.17
C THR A 103 -5.01 -0.30 -12.30
N THR A 104 -5.77 -1.34 -12.03
CA THR A 104 -6.75 -1.90 -12.98
C THR A 104 -7.77 -0.84 -13.37
N TYR A 105 -8.30 -0.94 -14.61
CA TYR A 105 -9.27 0.03 -15.14
C TYR A 105 -10.54 0.16 -14.28
N ASP A 106 -10.94 -0.93 -13.62
CA ASP A 106 -12.08 -0.95 -12.69
C ASP A 106 -11.75 -0.35 -11.31
N GLY A 107 -10.51 0.15 -11.10
CA GLY A 107 -10.06 0.72 -9.84
C GLY A 107 -9.95 -0.31 -8.70
N LEU A 108 -9.97 -1.62 -9.00
CA LEU A 108 -10.02 -2.64 -7.96
C LEU A 108 -8.65 -2.98 -7.40
N PHE A 109 -7.65 -3.21 -8.24
CA PHE A 109 -6.32 -3.64 -7.82
C PHE A 109 -5.22 -2.68 -8.28
N THR A 110 -4.26 -2.41 -7.40
CA THR A 110 -2.97 -1.81 -7.76
C THR A 110 -1.86 -2.82 -7.52
N LEU A 111 -0.93 -2.97 -8.46
CA LEU A 111 0.24 -3.83 -8.31
C LEU A 111 1.47 -2.99 -7.91
N GLU A 112 2.04 -3.29 -6.77
CA GLU A 112 3.26 -2.64 -6.26
C GLU A 112 4.38 -3.66 -6.02
N ALA A 113 5.62 -3.23 -6.17
CA ALA A 113 6.78 -3.92 -5.65
C ALA A 113 7.09 -3.42 -4.25
N THR A 114 7.41 -4.32 -3.32
CA THR A 114 7.76 -3.93 -1.95
C THR A 114 9.08 -4.55 -1.51
N GLU A 115 9.70 -3.94 -0.52
CA GLU A 115 10.84 -4.52 0.18
C GLU A 115 10.44 -5.76 0.99
N CYS A 116 11.35 -6.32 1.78
CA CYS A 116 11.08 -7.53 2.54
C CYS A 116 9.93 -7.35 3.54
N ILE A 117 8.91 -8.21 3.43
CA ILE A 117 7.74 -8.23 4.32
C ILE A 117 7.91 -9.17 5.52
N GLY A 118 9.14 -9.63 5.78
CA GLY A 118 9.50 -10.39 7.00
C GLY A 118 9.17 -11.88 6.99
N GLN A 119 8.71 -12.47 5.87
CA GLN A 119 8.31 -13.88 5.76
C GLN A 119 9.27 -14.69 4.86
N CYS A 120 10.57 -14.51 5.05
CA CYS A 120 11.58 -15.12 4.17
C CYS A 120 11.64 -16.65 4.26
N ASP A 121 11.23 -17.22 5.37
CA ASP A 121 11.07 -18.66 5.59
C ASP A 121 9.99 -19.28 4.68
N ARG A 122 9.08 -18.46 4.18
CA ARG A 122 7.97 -18.84 3.31
C ARG A 122 8.03 -18.12 1.95
N ALA A 123 9.23 -17.80 1.47
CA ALA A 123 9.41 -17.16 0.17
C ALA A 123 8.94 -18.06 -0.99
N PRO A 124 8.47 -17.51 -2.14
CA PRO A 124 8.25 -16.10 -2.39
C PRO A 124 6.94 -15.61 -1.74
N CYS A 125 6.92 -14.32 -1.35
CA CYS A 125 5.82 -13.74 -0.61
C CYS A 125 5.19 -12.53 -1.33
N LEU A 126 3.89 -12.38 -1.14
CA LEU A 126 3.15 -11.17 -1.49
C LEU A 126 2.17 -10.82 -0.37
N SER A 127 1.70 -9.59 -0.34
CA SER A 127 0.52 -9.21 0.45
C SER A 127 -0.58 -8.67 -0.46
N VAL A 128 -1.82 -8.80 -0.01
CA VAL A 128 -2.95 -8.04 -0.53
C VAL A 128 -3.54 -7.31 0.65
N ASP A 129 -3.46 -6.00 0.63
CA ASP A 129 -3.73 -5.13 1.77
C ASP A 129 -2.92 -5.57 3.01
N ASP A 130 -3.59 -5.96 4.10
CA ASP A 130 -2.97 -6.44 5.34
C ASP A 130 -2.74 -7.97 5.35
N ALA A 131 -3.30 -8.71 4.37
CA ALA A 131 -3.17 -10.17 4.31
C ALA A 131 -1.85 -10.60 3.64
N ILE A 132 -1.02 -11.38 4.33
CA ILE A 132 0.25 -11.87 3.82
C ILE A 132 0.12 -13.31 3.34
N TYR A 133 0.63 -13.58 2.14
CA TYR A 133 0.69 -14.89 1.49
C TYR A 133 2.15 -15.30 1.28
N GLY A 134 2.54 -16.44 1.85
CA GLY A 134 3.87 -17.02 1.69
C GLY A 134 3.84 -18.35 0.95
N GLY A 135 4.97 -18.74 0.33
CA GLY A 135 5.07 -19.93 -0.50
C GLY A 135 4.18 -19.85 -1.74
N VAL A 136 4.05 -18.65 -2.30
CA VAL A 136 3.11 -18.41 -3.39
C VAL A 136 3.64 -18.99 -4.70
N GLU A 137 2.80 -19.79 -5.35
CA GLU A 137 3.05 -20.29 -6.69
C GLU A 137 2.25 -19.50 -7.74
N PRO A 138 2.74 -19.38 -8.99
CA PRO A 138 2.00 -18.71 -10.07
C PRO A 138 0.58 -19.26 -10.28
N SER A 139 0.40 -20.56 -10.10
CA SER A 139 -0.90 -21.25 -10.20
C SER A 139 -1.91 -20.81 -9.15
N GLY A 140 -1.46 -20.37 -7.98
CA GLY A 140 -2.30 -19.92 -6.86
C GLY A 140 -2.79 -18.47 -6.95
N ILE A 141 -2.20 -17.66 -7.85
CA ILE A 141 -2.49 -16.21 -7.93
C ILE A 141 -3.97 -15.93 -8.21
N GLU A 142 -4.58 -16.65 -9.15
CA GLU A 142 -6.01 -16.44 -9.45
C GLU A 142 -6.91 -16.65 -8.24
N ALA A 143 -6.62 -17.65 -7.41
CA ALA A 143 -7.38 -17.93 -6.21
C ALA A 143 -7.24 -16.78 -5.20
N ILE A 144 -6.03 -16.28 -4.99
CA ILE A 144 -5.75 -15.13 -4.11
C ILE A 144 -6.53 -13.90 -4.59
N LEU A 145 -6.48 -13.59 -5.88
CA LEU A 145 -7.19 -12.44 -6.45
C LEU A 145 -8.72 -12.59 -6.34
N LYS A 146 -9.26 -13.79 -6.57
CA LYS A 146 -10.69 -14.07 -6.43
C LYS A 146 -11.20 -13.92 -4.99
N ILE A 147 -10.40 -14.36 -4.01
CA ILE A 147 -10.74 -14.19 -2.59
C ILE A 147 -10.85 -12.70 -2.26
N ASN A 148 -9.82 -11.93 -2.60
CA ASN A 148 -9.77 -10.50 -2.28
C ASN A 148 -10.79 -9.66 -3.06
N LYS A 149 -11.14 -10.05 -4.28
CA LYS A 149 -12.22 -9.39 -5.04
C LYS A 149 -13.60 -9.49 -4.35
N ARG A 150 -13.82 -10.50 -3.50
CA ARG A 150 -15.08 -10.75 -2.78
C ARG A 150 -15.13 -10.07 -1.40
N LEU A 151 -13.99 -9.68 -0.87
CA LEU A 151 -13.90 -8.97 0.41
C LEU A 151 -14.29 -7.51 0.16
N LYS A 152 -15.40 -7.09 0.78
CA LYS A 152 -15.93 -5.72 0.72
C LYS A 152 -15.28 -4.86 1.78
#